data_3b295adcd2ee2d13b56b782f146cff0a
#
_entry.id   3b295adcd2ee2d13b56b782f146cff0a
#
_cell.length_a   1.000
_cell.length_b   1.000
_cell.length_c   1.000
_cell.angle_alpha   90.00
_cell.angle_beta   90.00
_cell.angle_gamma   90.00
#
_symmetry.space_group_name_H-M   'P 1'
#
loop_
_entity.id
_entity.type
_entity.pdbx_description
1 polymer ?
#
loop_
_entity_poly.entity_id
_entity_poly.type
_entity_poly.pdbx_seq_one_letter_code
_entity_poly.pdbx_strand_id
1 'polypeptide(L)'
;MCIRDRNGIVLSTDNYYKTGLISKLLPKFVEGFFDRNISFNSKLFKKDFDFIYKNGISICDRYYNFEKKTIQSILNETFNISFLIVEGIFAKEFSNSLNNNDYIFLEIKTKKNECMKRVVLRDVKERGKDKKQAENDFLKSWSIYYEKFKPDSIKKNRNKFIIEKNTDIDQILKKLFN
;
A
#
# COMPACT_ATOMS: atom_id res chain seq x y z
N MET A 1 5.01 -4.98 20.33
CA MET A 1 6.32 -5.14 19.65
C MET A 1 6.28 -4.29 18.39
N CYS A 2 7.07 -3.24 18.32
CA CYS A 2 7.06 -2.29 17.21
C CYS A 2 8.00 -2.77 16.09
N ILE A 3 7.65 -2.52 14.82
CA ILE A 3 8.51 -2.83 13.66
C ILE A 3 9.87 -2.12 13.78
N ARG A 4 9.86 -0.90 14.33
CA ARG A 4 11.08 -0.11 14.55
C ARG A 4 12.05 -0.73 15.56
N ASP A 5 11.56 -1.46 16.55
CA ASP A 5 12.39 -2.13 17.57
C ASP A 5 13.27 -3.25 16.97
N ARG A 6 12.99 -3.66 15.72
CA ARG A 6 13.72 -4.69 14.98
C ARG A 6 14.43 -4.15 13.73
N ASN A 7 14.72 -2.86 13.69
CA ASN A 7 15.35 -2.21 12.54
C ASN A 7 14.57 -2.43 11.23
N GLY A 8 13.24 -2.43 11.30
CA GLY A 8 12.38 -2.53 10.13
C GLY A 8 11.83 -1.19 9.70
N ILE A 9 11.59 -1.01 8.40
CA ILE A 9 10.92 0.16 7.85
C ILE A 9 9.68 -0.24 7.04
N VAL A 10 8.67 0.63 7.05
CA VAL A 10 7.45 0.48 6.23
C VAL A 10 7.48 1.50 5.11
N LEU A 11 7.36 1.02 3.88
CA LEU A 11 7.22 1.83 2.69
C LEU A 11 5.79 1.69 2.15
N SER A 12 4.95 2.71 2.41
CA SER A 12 3.56 2.71 1.96
C SER A 12 3.45 3.18 0.52
N THR A 13 2.83 2.38 -0.35
CA THR A 13 2.55 2.77 -1.74
C THR A 13 1.59 3.95 -1.83
N ASP A 14 0.77 4.18 -0.80
CA ASP A 14 -0.20 5.27 -0.73
C ASP A 14 0.47 6.65 -0.60
N ASN A 15 1.77 6.69 -0.30
CA ASN A 15 2.56 7.91 -0.29
C ASN A 15 3.19 8.27 -1.65
N TYR A 16 2.94 7.47 -2.70
CA TYR A 16 3.59 7.61 -4.00
C TYR A 16 2.60 7.79 -5.15
N TYR A 17 1.57 8.60 -4.96
CA TYR A 17 0.71 8.99 -6.06
C TYR A 17 1.39 10.00 -6.99
N LYS A 18 1.02 9.98 -8.26
CA LYS A 18 1.44 11.01 -9.22
C LYS A 18 0.96 12.39 -8.78
N THR A 19 1.78 13.39 -9.05
CA THR A 19 1.56 14.79 -8.66
C THR A 19 1.40 15.70 -9.88
N GLY A 20 1.22 17.00 -9.66
CA GLY A 20 1.16 18.01 -10.70
C GLY A 20 -0.13 17.97 -11.53
N LEU A 21 -0.03 18.29 -12.82
CA LEU A 21 -1.19 18.38 -13.72
C LEU A 21 -1.91 17.04 -13.86
N ILE A 22 -1.17 15.93 -13.86
CA ILE A 22 -1.74 14.58 -13.98
C ILE A 22 -2.74 14.31 -12.85
N SER A 23 -2.35 14.55 -11.61
CA SER A 23 -3.21 14.32 -10.45
C SER A 23 -4.35 15.33 -10.30
N LYS A 24 -4.25 16.49 -10.96
CA LYS A 24 -5.30 17.52 -10.95
C LYS A 24 -6.33 17.33 -12.04
N LEU A 25 -5.90 16.89 -13.23
CA LEU A 25 -6.76 16.79 -14.41
C LEU A 25 -7.37 15.40 -14.60
N LEU A 26 -6.55 14.33 -14.53
CA LEU A 26 -7.03 12.98 -14.82
C LEU A 26 -8.16 12.49 -13.91
N PRO A 27 -8.24 12.82 -12.61
CA PRO A 27 -9.39 12.42 -11.78
C PRO A 27 -10.75 12.95 -12.27
N LYS A 28 -10.75 14.02 -13.11
CA LYS A 28 -11.98 14.57 -13.70
C LYS A 28 -12.51 13.71 -14.85
N PHE A 29 -11.64 12.96 -15.52
CA PHE A 29 -11.95 12.16 -16.70
C PHE A 29 -11.88 10.65 -16.45
N VAL A 30 -11.14 10.24 -15.40
CA VAL A 30 -10.89 8.84 -15.08
C VAL A 30 -11.53 8.52 -13.74
N GLU A 31 -12.67 7.85 -13.78
CA GLU A 31 -13.36 7.40 -12.56
C GLU A 31 -12.44 6.52 -11.71
N GLY A 32 -12.37 6.80 -10.41
CA GLY A 32 -11.51 6.07 -9.48
C GLY A 32 -10.02 6.16 -9.81
N PHE A 33 -9.58 7.30 -10.31
CA PHE A 33 -8.18 7.51 -10.69
C PHE A 33 -7.20 7.04 -9.60
N PHE A 34 -7.47 7.37 -8.33
CA PHE A 34 -6.58 7.01 -7.22
C PHE A 34 -6.64 5.53 -6.83
N ASP A 35 -7.65 4.80 -7.28
CA ASP A 35 -7.77 3.36 -7.06
C ASP A 35 -7.14 2.53 -8.19
N ARG A 36 -6.49 3.19 -9.16
CA ARG A 36 -5.90 2.56 -10.35
C ARG A 36 -4.40 2.75 -10.38
N ASN A 37 -3.70 1.77 -10.92
CA ASN A 37 -2.25 1.80 -11.11
C ASN A 37 -1.74 3.04 -11.88
N ILE A 38 -2.56 3.59 -12.77
CA ILE A 38 -2.22 4.83 -13.50
C ILE A 38 -1.91 6.00 -12.57
N SER A 39 -2.44 6.03 -11.34
CA SER A 39 -2.16 7.05 -10.34
C SER A 39 -0.84 6.84 -9.60
N PHE A 40 -0.32 5.62 -9.61
CA PHE A 40 0.89 5.27 -8.87
C PHE A 40 2.16 5.75 -9.56
N ASN A 41 3.03 6.40 -8.81
CA ASN A 41 4.35 6.83 -9.25
C ASN A 41 5.39 5.73 -9.03
N SER A 42 5.28 4.68 -9.81
CA SER A 42 6.14 3.50 -9.69
C SER A 42 7.64 3.80 -9.85
N LYS A 43 8.00 4.82 -10.64
CA LYS A 43 9.40 5.22 -10.82
C LYS A 43 10.00 5.79 -9.55
N LEU A 44 9.27 6.71 -8.88
CA LEU A 44 9.73 7.30 -7.62
C LEU A 44 9.77 6.24 -6.52
N PHE A 45 8.72 5.42 -6.43
CA PHE A 45 8.64 4.31 -5.46
C PHE A 45 9.82 3.35 -5.63
N LYS A 46 10.07 2.90 -6.86
CA LYS A 46 11.18 1.99 -7.16
C LYS A 46 12.54 2.60 -6.83
N LYS A 47 12.73 3.89 -7.10
CA LYS A 47 13.98 4.60 -6.74
C LYS A 47 14.23 4.53 -5.23
N ASP A 48 13.24 4.86 -4.42
CA ASP A 48 13.38 4.85 -2.96
C ASP A 48 13.52 3.42 -2.43
N PHE A 49 12.72 2.48 -2.96
CA PHE A 49 12.83 1.06 -2.62
C PHE A 49 14.23 0.51 -2.92
N ASP A 50 14.75 0.71 -4.15
CA ASP A 50 16.07 0.21 -4.54
C ASP A 50 17.18 0.83 -3.69
N PHE A 51 17.04 2.11 -3.34
CA PHE A 51 18.00 2.79 -2.46
C PHE A 51 18.04 2.15 -1.06
N ILE A 52 16.87 1.97 -0.44
CA ILE A 52 16.76 1.36 0.89
C ILE A 52 17.24 -0.10 0.87
N TYR A 53 16.79 -0.87 -0.13
CA TYR A 53 17.12 -2.28 -0.27
C TYR A 53 18.63 -2.53 -0.42
N LYS A 54 19.29 -1.68 -1.21
CA LYS A 54 20.73 -1.82 -1.48
C LYS A 54 21.62 -1.33 -0.34
N ASN A 55 21.21 -0.27 0.34
CA ASN A 55 22.07 0.42 1.30
C ASN A 55 21.71 0.12 2.76
N GLY A 56 20.53 -0.46 3.03
CA GLY A 56 20.06 -0.63 4.41
C GLY A 56 19.81 0.69 5.14
N ILE A 57 19.56 1.77 4.40
CA ILE A 57 19.41 3.14 4.93
C ILE A 57 18.20 3.79 4.29
N SER A 58 17.38 4.49 5.09
CA SER A 58 16.40 5.46 4.60
C SER A 58 16.81 6.85 5.02
N ILE A 59 16.68 7.83 4.13
CA ILE A 59 17.05 9.23 4.38
C ILE A 59 15.85 10.15 4.50
N CYS A 60 14.67 9.73 4.07
CA CYS A 60 13.46 10.54 4.17
C CYS A 60 12.20 9.68 4.19
N ASP A 61 11.21 10.18 4.90
CA ASP A 61 9.84 9.69 4.83
C ASP A 61 9.06 10.52 3.81
N ARG A 62 8.20 9.86 3.03
CA ARG A 62 7.32 10.54 2.08
C ARG A 62 5.89 10.46 2.55
N TYR A 63 5.15 11.56 2.33
CA TYR A 63 3.74 11.70 2.64
C TYR A 63 3.01 12.33 1.48
N TYR A 64 1.95 11.69 1.00
CA TYR A 64 1.09 12.26 -0.02
C TYR A 64 -0.02 13.10 0.60
N ASN A 65 -0.07 14.38 0.24
CA ASN A 65 -1.15 15.27 0.63
C ASN A 65 -2.26 15.21 -0.42
N PHE A 66 -3.40 14.61 -0.07
CA PHE A 66 -4.53 14.42 -0.97
C PHE A 66 -5.24 15.72 -1.34
N GLU A 67 -5.23 16.73 -0.49
CA GLU A 67 -5.83 18.03 -0.78
C GLU A 67 -4.99 18.80 -1.80
N LYS A 68 -3.70 18.95 -1.51
CA LYS A 68 -2.75 19.67 -2.36
C LYS A 68 -2.27 18.86 -3.55
N LYS A 69 -2.46 17.55 -3.55
CA LYS A 69 -1.96 16.59 -4.55
C LYS A 69 -0.45 16.70 -4.77
N THR A 70 0.26 16.76 -3.67
CA THR A 70 1.72 16.89 -3.62
C THR A 70 2.34 15.82 -2.73
N ILE A 71 3.59 15.46 -3.00
CA ILE A 71 4.39 14.63 -2.10
C ILE A 71 5.26 15.56 -1.26
N GLN A 72 5.18 15.40 0.04
CA GLN A 72 6.08 16.00 1.02
C GLN A 72 7.16 14.99 1.39
N SER A 73 8.39 15.44 1.50
CA SER A 73 9.50 14.62 1.98
C SER A 73 10.02 15.24 3.27
N ILE A 74 10.03 14.45 4.33
CA ILE A 74 10.55 14.84 5.65
C ILE A 74 11.85 14.09 5.83
N LEU A 75 12.91 14.83 6.13
CA LEU A 75 14.21 14.24 6.44
C LEU A 75 14.07 13.38 7.70
N ASN A 76 14.28 12.10 7.57
CA ASN A 76 14.23 11.13 8.66
C ASN A 76 15.18 9.99 8.34
N GLU A 77 16.35 10.04 8.94
CA GLU A 77 17.39 9.05 8.68
C GLU A 77 17.19 7.81 9.56
N THR A 78 17.16 6.66 8.92
CA THR A 78 17.11 5.36 9.59
C THR A 78 18.22 4.49 9.02
N PHE A 79 19.05 3.95 9.89
CA PHE A 79 20.21 3.14 9.53
C PHE A 79 20.01 1.67 9.96
N ASN A 80 20.84 0.78 9.40
CA ASN A 80 20.85 -0.65 9.73
C ASN A 80 19.50 -1.33 9.52
N ILE A 81 18.81 -0.99 8.42
CA ILE A 81 17.51 -1.58 8.09
C ILE A 81 17.71 -3.06 7.75
N SER A 82 17.15 -3.93 8.58
CA SER A 82 17.23 -5.39 8.42
C SER A 82 16.12 -5.96 7.55
N PHE A 83 14.96 -5.29 7.50
CA PHE A 83 13.84 -5.70 6.63
C PHE A 83 12.98 -4.51 6.22
N LEU A 84 12.39 -4.63 5.04
CA LEU A 84 11.54 -3.62 4.43
C LEU A 84 10.14 -4.20 4.22
N ILE A 85 9.12 -3.54 4.76
CA ILE A 85 7.73 -3.87 4.53
C ILE A 85 7.18 -2.93 3.49
N VAL A 86 6.68 -3.47 2.38
CA VAL A 86 5.93 -2.72 1.37
C VAL A 86 4.44 -2.99 1.58
N GLU A 87 3.65 -1.95 1.81
CA GLU A 87 2.20 -2.08 2.00
C GLU A 87 1.41 -1.12 1.09
N GLY A 88 0.10 -1.32 1.02
CA GLY A 88 -0.83 -0.48 0.27
C GLY A 88 -1.41 -1.17 -0.97
N ILE A 89 -2.35 -0.47 -1.64
CA ILE A 89 -3.12 -1.05 -2.74
C ILE A 89 -2.27 -1.41 -3.97
N PHE A 90 -1.12 -0.77 -4.17
CA PHE A 90 -0.21 -1.03 -5.28
C PHE A 90 0.95 -1.99 -4.91
N ALA A 91 1.03 -2.47 -3.67
CA ALA A 91 2.08 -3.38 -3.23
C ALA A 91 2.10 -4.69 -4.05
N LYS A 92 0.91 -5.21 -4.39
CA LYS A 92 0.77 -6.40 -5.23
C LYS A 92 1.36 -6.21 -6.63
N GLU A 93 1.07 -5.08 -7.28
CA GLU A 93 1.60 -4.80 -8.62
C GLU A 93 3.10 -4.55 -8.59
N PHE A 94 3.56 -3.85 -7.57
CA PHE A 94 4.99 -3.65 -7.38
C PHE A 94 5.73 -4.98 -7.18
N SER A 95 5.16 -5.92 -6.42
CA SER A 95 5.75 -7.24 -6.22
C SER A 95 6.01 -8.01 -7.51
N ASN A 96 5.20 -7.78 -8.56
CA ASN A 96 5.42 -8.40 -9.88
C ASN A 96 6.71 -7.92 -10.59
N SER A 97 7.27 -6.80 -10.16
CA SER A 97 8.54 -6.25 -10.65
C SER A 97 9.77 -6.80 -9.92
N LEU A 98 9.57 -7.55 -8.84
CA LEU A 98 10.62 -8.15 -8.03
C LEU A 98 10.89 -9.61 -8.45
N ASN A 99 12.06 -10.12 -8.12
CA ASN A 99 12.36 -11.55 -8.27
C ASN A 99 11.62 -12.34 -7.17
N ASN A 100 11.02 -13.45 -7.52
CA ASN A 100 10.15 -14.25 -6.63
C ASN A 100 10.83 -14.78 -5.37
N ASN A 101 12.15 -14.81 -5.32
CA ASN A 101 12.90 -15.35 -4.20
C ASN A 101 13.30 -14.30 -3.15
N ASP A 102 13.11 -13.01 -3.49
CA ASP A 102 13.65 -11.90 -2.68
C ASP A 102 12.61 -11.32 -1.70
N TYR A 103 11.37 -11.82 -1.71
CA TYR A 103 10.32 -11.30 -0.86
C TYR A 103 9.27 -12.36 -0.46
N ILE A 104 8.59 -12.06 0.63
CA ILE A 104 7.44 -12.81 1.12
C ILE A 104 6.19 -11.98 0.85
N PHE A 105 5.17 -12.58 0.25
CA PHE A 105 3.91 -11.91 -0.01
C PHE A 105 2.83 -12.33 0.98
N LEU A 106 2.36 -11.37 1.78
CA LEU A 106 1.27 -11.55 2.73
C LEU A 106 -0.01 -10.96 2.16
N GLU A 107 -0.98 -11.79 1.81
CA GLU A 107 -2.30 -11.35 1.35
C GLU A 107 -3.29 -11.37 2.51
N ILE A 108 -3.73 -10.20 2.95
CA ILE A 108 -4.74 -10.07 4.01
C ILE A 108 -6.12 -10.14 3.36
N LYS A 109 -6.87 -11.19 3.66
CA LYS A 109 -8.25 -11.37 3.20
C LYS A 109 -9.23 -10.91 4.27
N THR A 110 -10.03 -9.91 3.94
CA THR A 110 -11.09 -9.40 4.80
C THR A 110 -12.40 -9.35 4.02
N LYS A 111 -13.50 -9.72 4.66
CA LYS A 111 -14.85 -9.65 4.05
C LYS A 111 -15.21 -8.21 3.68
N LYS A 112 -15.87 -8.01 2.52
CA LYS A 112 -16.29 -6.70 2.02
C LYS A 112 -16.98 -5.85 3.10
N ASN A 113 -17.93 -6.44 3.82
CA ASN A 113 -18.69 -5.74 4.85
C ASN A 113 -17.81 -5.28 6.04
N GLU A 114 -16.79 -6.03 6.41
CA GLU A 114 -15.85 -5.62 7.46
C GLU A 114 -14.93 -4.50 6.97
N CYS A 115 -14.45 -4.58 5.73
CA CYS A 115 -13.70 -3.49 5.11
C CYS A 115 -14.53 -2.21 5.07
N MET A 116 -15.79 -2.31 4.61
CA MET A 116 -16.70 -1.18 4.54
C MET A 116 -16.90 -0.52 5.91
N LYS A 117 -17.19 -1.31 6.95
CA LYS A 117 -17.35 -0.77 8.32
C LYS A 117 -16.13 0.01 8.78
N ARG A 118 -14.92 -0.53 8.56
CA ARG A 118 -13.66 0.12 8.98
C ARG A 118 -13.41 1.42 8.20
N VAL A 119 -13.59 1.39 6.89
CA VAL A 119 -13.35 2.55 6.00
C VAL A 119 -14.37 3.65 6.30
N VAL A 120 -15.66 3.32 6.41
CA VAL A 120 -16.72 4.29 6.74
C VAL A 120 -16.46 4.94 8.09
N LEU A 121 -16.14 4.15 9.12
CA LEU A 121 -15.83 4.69 10.45
C LEU A 121 -14.65 5.67 10.41
N ARG A 122 -13.58 5.30 9.72
CA ARG A 122 -12.40 6.17 9.54
C ARG A 122 -12.77 7.45 8.78
N ASP A 123 -13.45 7.34 7.64
CA ASP A 123 -13.74 8.48 6.78
C ASP A 123 -14.71 9.47 7.42
N VAL A 124 -15.65 8.99 8.25
CA VAL A 124 -16.50 9.86 9.08
C VAL A 124 -15.68 10.55 10.17
N LYS A 125 -14.86 9.78 10.92
CA LYS A 125 -14.14 10.31 12.08
C LYS A 125 -12.97 11.22 11.70
N GLU A 126 -12.21 10.85 10.67
CA GLU A 126 -10.93 11.50 10.35
C GLU A 126 -11.02 12.45 9.16
N ARG A 127 -12.00 12.24 8.25
CA ARG A 127 -12.14 13.02 7.02
C ARG A 127 -13.42 13.88 6.98
N GLY A 128 -14.23 13.83 8.05
CA GLY A 128 -15.44 14.63 8.17
C GLY A 128 -16.54 14.32 7.15
N LYS A 129 -16.49 13.16 6.49
CA LYS A 129 -17.54 12.76 5.53
C LYS A 129 -18.81 12.37 6.28
N ASP A 130 -19.98 12.60 5.65
CA ASP A 130 -21.17 11.94 6.13
C ASP A 130 -21.15 10.43 5.84
N LYS A 131 -21.90 9.66 6.60
CA LYS A 131 -21.88 8.19 6.52
C LYS A 131 -22.28 7.68 5.15
N LYS A 132 -23.33 8.24 4.55
CA LYS A 132 -23.86 7.81 3.25
C LYS A 132 -22.84 8.09 2.13
N GLN A 133 -22.19 9.25 2.20
CA GLN A 133 -21.09 9.58 1.29
C GLN A 133 -19.93 8.60 1.42
N ALA A 134 -19.50 8.30 2.65
CA ALA A 134 -18.40 7.36 2.89
C ALA A 134 -18.74 5.93 2.40
N GLU A 135 -19.98 5.47 2.59
CA GLU A 135 -20.45 4.18 2.07
C GLU A 135 -20.44 4.14 0.53
N ASN A 136 -20.95 5.18 -0.14
CA ASN A 136 -20.97 5.27 -1.59
C ASN A 136 -19.55 5.31 -2.18
N ASP A 137 -18.65 6.08 -1.58
CA ASP A 137 -17.25 6.16 -2.01
C ASP A 137 -16.57 4.79 -1.88
N PHE A 138 -16.79 4.10 -0.75
CA PHE A 138 -16.27 2.74 -0.57
C PHE A 138 -16.78 1.77 -1.63
N LEU A 139 -18.09 1.76 -1.90
CA LEU A 139 -18.67 0.85 -2.89
C LEU A 139 -18.12 1.10 -4.30
N LYS A 140 -17.92 2.36 -4.67
CA LYS A 140 -17.29 2.74 -5.94
C LYS A 140 -15.84 2.23 -6.01
N SER A 141 -15.02 2.54 -5.01
CA SER A 141 -13.62 2.09 -4.98
C SER A 141 -13.51 0.57 -4.99
N TRP A 142 -14.37 -0.11 -4.24
CA TRP A 142 -14.42 -1.57 -4.23
C TRP A 142 -14.73 -2.17 -5.60
N SER A 143 -15.76 -1.65 -6.28
CA SER A 143 -16.13 -2.11 -7.64
C SER A 143 -15.00 -1.87 -8.64
N ILE A 144 -14.38 -0.69 -8.58
CA ILE A 144 -13.25 -0.37 -9.44
C ILE A 144 -12.10 -1.35 -9.24
N TYR A 145 -11.69 -1.58 -7.99
CA TYR A 145 -10.54 -2.41 -7.68
C TYR A 145 -10.79 -3.91 -7.94
N TYR A 146 -11.92 -4.45 -7.48
CA TYR A 146 -12.17 -5.90 -7.52
C TYR A 146 -12.94 -6.38 -8.74
N GLU A 147 -13.79 -5.55 -9.33
CA GLU A 147 -14.70 -5.96 -10.40
C GLU A 147 -14.22 -5.50 -11.77
N LYS A 148 -13.82 -4.22 -11.89
CA LYS A 148 -13.40 -3.64 -13.18
C LYS A 148 -11.91 -3.81 -13.48
N PHE A 149 -11.06 -3.68 -12.47
CA PHE A 149 -9.60 -3.67 -12.60
C PHE A 149 -8.96 -4.69 -11.67
N LYS A 150 -9.53 -5.90 -11.67
CA LYS A 150 -8.98 -7.00 -10.88
C LYS A 150 -7.47 -7.08 -11.15
N PRO A 151 -6.64 -6.82 -10.14
CA PRO A 151 -5.19 -6.87 -10.34
C PRO A 151 -4.82 -8.26 -10.84
N ASP A 152 -3.93 -8.32 -11.84
CA ASP A 152 -3.46 -9.58 -12.39
C ASP A 152 -3.06 -10.55 -11.28
N SER A 153 -3.31 -11.84 -11.52
CA SER A 153 -2.88 -12.88 -10.59
C SER A 153 -1.38 -12.72 -10.36
N ILE A 154 -0.98 -12.64 -9.08
CA ILE A 154 0.44 -12.68 -8.72
C ILE A 154 1.04 -13.89 -9.45
N LYS A 155 2.13 -13.67 -10.20
CA LYS A 155 2.98 -14.75 -10.70
C LYS A 155 3.14 -15.73 -9.56
N LYS A 156 2.99 -17.04 -9.80
CA LYS A 156 3.07 -18.07 -8.75
C LYS A 156 4.28 -17.82 -7.86
N ASN A 157 4.05 -17.13 -6.74
CA ASN A 157 5.08 -16.90 -5.74
C ASN A 157 5.00 -18.04 -4.73
N ARG A 158 6.09 -18.77 -4.57
CA ARG A 158 6.18 -19.90 -3.62
C ARG A 158 6.09 -19.43 -2.17
N ASN A 159 6.41 -18.16 -1.92
CA ASN A 159 6.43 -17.53 -0.59
C ASN A 159 5.18 -16.69 -0.32
N LYS A 160 4.02 -17.11 -0.86
CA LYS A 160 2.75 -16.43 -0.61
C LYS A 160 2.02 -17.06 0.58
N PHE A 161 1.64 -16.21 1.53
CA PHE A 161 0.79 -16.57 2.66
C PHE A 161 -0.52 -15.78 2.62
N ILE A 162 -1.62 -16.44 2.97
CA ILE A 162 -2.93 -15.81 3.09
C ILE A 162 -3.23 -15.66 4.58
N ILE A 163 -3.55 -14.43 4.99
CA ILE A 163 -3.92 -14.09 6.37
C ILE A 163 -5.41 -13.80 6.39
N GLU A 164 -6.16 -14.55 7.17
CA GLU A 164 -7.58 -14.36 7.46
C GLU A 164 -7.77 -14.08 8.95
N LYS A 165 -9.00 -13.77 9.38
CA LYS A 165 -9.32 -13.39 10.76
C LYS A 165 -8.82 -14.39 11.82
N ASN A 166 -8.82 -15.68 11.50
CA ASN A 166 -8.44 -16.77 12.41
C ASN A 166 -7.07 -17.38 12.07
N THR A 167 -6.28 -16.72 11.23
CA THR A 167 -4.94 -17.21 10.88
C THR A 167 -4.01 -17.05 12.07
N ASP A 168 -3.33 -18.13 12.43
CA ASP A 168 -2.27 -18.11 13.42
C ASP A 168 -1.02 -17.44 12.82
N ILE A 169 -0.86 -16.17 13.16
CA ILE A 169 0.26 -15.35 12.67
C ILE A 169 1.59 -15.88 13.20
N ASP A 170 1.60 -16.43 14.43
CA ASP A 170 2.83 -16.95 15.04
C ASP A 170 3.34 -18.18 14.28
N GLN A 171 2.43 -19.03 13.77
CA GLN A 171 2.83 -20.13 12.88
C GLN A 171 3.45 -19.63 11.56
N ILE A 172 2.89 -18.56 10.99
CA ILE A 172 3.46 -17.98 9.78
C ILE A 172 4.84 -17.41 10.09
N LEU A 173 4.98 -16.63 11.15
CA LEU A 173 6.25 -16.06 11.56
C LEU A 173 7.32 -17.14 11.84
N LYS A 174 6.96 -18.23 12.51
CA LYS A 174 7.86 -19.36 12.71
C LYS A 174 8.34 -19.97 11.38
N LYS A 175 7.46 -20.10 10.39
CA LYS A 175 7.85 -20.61 9.06
C LYS A 175 8.75 -19.66 8.26
N LEU A 176 8.71 -18.37 8.58
CA LEU A 176 9.46 -17.35 7.85
C LEU A 176 10.85 -17.10 8.42
N PHE A 177 11.05 -17.37 9.72
CA PHE A 177 12.27 -17.03 10.43
C PHE A 177 13.02 -18.25 11.01
N ASN A 178 12.56 -19.47 10.72
CA ASN A 178 13.25 -20.72 10.89
C ASN A 178 13.73 -21.25 9.55
#